data_3f1bbaac364aa2add203258583a6f88a
#
_entry.id   3f1bbaac364aa2add203258583a6f88a
#
_cell.length_a   1.000
_cell.length_b   1.000
_cell.length_c   1.000
_cell.angle_alpha   90.00
_cell.angle_beta   90.00
_cell.angle_gamma   90.00
#
_symmetry.space_group_name_H-M   'P 1'
#
loop_
_entity.id
_entity.type
_entity.pdbx_description
1 polymer ?
#
loop_
_entity_poly.entity_id
_entity_poly.type
_entity_poly.pdbx_seq_one_letter_code
_entity_poly.pdbx_strand_id
1 'polypeptide(L)'
;MDFTHLHVHSHYSLMDGLCSPEELLTAAKNAGQSAMAVTDHGTLASHRDLQIAAKKLGMKPILGLEAYISATDRFDKRDIKNRDDNTPVSYTHLTLPTKA
;
A
#
# COMPACT_ATOMS: atom_id res chain seq x y z
N MET A 1 -12.60 15.98 -8.49
CA MET A 1 -12.40 14.74 -9.28
C MET A 1 -12.73 13.53 -8.41
N ASP A 2 -13.58 12.64 -8.91
CA ASP A 2 -14.06 11.48 -8.13
C ASP A 2 -13.13 10.27 -8.22
N PHE A 3 -11.89 10.46 -8.63
CA PHE A 3 -10.91 9.39 -8.72
C PHE A 3 -10.21 9.18 -7.38
N THR A 4 -9.98 7.93 -7.03
CA THR A 4 -9.22 7.55 -5.83
C THR A 4 -8.16 6.53 -6.22
N HIS A 5 -6.90 6.81 -5.92
CA HIS A 5 -5.82 5.85 -6.10
C HIS A 5 -5.90 4.76 -5.02
N LEU A 6 -5.96 3.50 -5.46
CA LEU A 6 -6.06 2.33 -4.57
C LEU A 6 -4.78 1.49 -4.54
N HIS A 7 -3.77 1.84 -5.32
CA HIS A 7 -2.51 1.10 -5.39
C HIS A 7 -1.35 2.09 -5.41
N VAL A 8 -0.81 2.39 -4.24
CA VAL A 8 0.26 3.39 -4.08
C VAL A 8 1.29 2.87 -3.08
N HIS A 9 2.57 3.03 -3.41
CA HIS A 9 3.68 2.70 -2.52
C HIS A 9 4.31 3.95 -1.94
N SER A 10 4.49 3.96 -0.62
CA SER A 10 5.22 5.02 0.08
C SER A 10 6.72 4.67 0.17
N HIS A 11 7.50 5.56 0.78
CA HIS A 11 8.92 5.31 1.01
C HIS A 11 9.19 4.12 1.95
N TYR A 12 8.18 3.60 2.63
CA TYR A 12 8.30 2.36 3.40
C TYR A 12 8.39 1.12 2.51
N SER A 13 8.00 1.21 1.23
CA SER A 13 8.33 0.21 0.21
C SER A 13 9.72 0.51 -0.34
N LEU A 14 10.75 0.01 0.32
CA LEU A 14 12.14 0.46 0.14
C LEU A 14 12.66 0.37 -1.30
N MET A 15 12.13 -0.54 -2.11
CA MET A 15 12.63 -0.78 -3.47
C MET A 15 11.93 0.03 -4.55
N ASP A 16 10.72 0.52 -4.29
CA ASP A 16 9.90 1.15 -5.33
C ASP A 16 9.05 2.32 -4.86
N GLY A 17 9.20 2.75 -3.62
CA GLY A 17 8.52 3.91 -3.08
C GLY A 17 9.50 5.02 -2.72
N LEU A 18 9.19 6.26 -3.06
CA LEU A 18 10.05 7.40 -2.81
C LEU A 18 9.45 8.43 -1.86
N CYS A 19 8.14 8.65 -1.94
CA CYS A 19 7.48 9.73 -1.22
C CYS A 19 6.95 9.28 0.14
N SER A 20 6.96 10.20 1.10
CA SER A 20 6.32 9.96 2.40
C SER A 20 4.79 9.92 2.25
N PRO A 21 4.07 9.29 3.19
CA PRO A 21 2.61 9.31 3.16
C PRO A 21 2.02 10.72 3.10
N GLU A 22 2.61 11.67 3.81
CA GLU A 22 2.16 13.06 3.79
C GLU A 22 2.34 13.71 2.41
N GLU A 23 3.47 13.47 1.76
CA GLU A 23 3.72 13.97 0.40
C GLU A 23 2.71 13.40 -0.60
N LEU A 24 2.44 12.11 -0.50
CA LEU A 24 1.46 11.43 -1.36
C LEU A 24 0.06 11.99 -1.18
N LEU A 25 -0.38 12.16 0.08
CA LEU A 25 -1.70 12.72 0.37
C LEU A 25 -1.80 14.18 -0.08
N THR A 26 -0.75 14.95 0.10
CA THR A 26 -0.72 16.35 -0.35
C THR A 26 -0.87 16.43 -1.86
N ALA A 27 -0.17 15.58 -2.60
CA ALA A 27 -0.29 15.53 -4.05
C ALA A 27 -1.70 15.13 -4.49
N ALA A 28 -2.29 14.13 -3.83
CA ALA A 28 -3.65 13.71 -4.12
C ALA A 28 -4.68 14.82 -3.85
N LYS A 29 -4.53 15.52 -2.73
CA LYS A 29 -5.39 16.66 -2.40
C LYS A 29 -5.28 17.77 -3.42
N ASN A 30 -4.06 18.10 -3.84
CA ASN A 30 -3.83 19.12 -4.86
C ASN A 30 -4.42 18.72 -6.23
N ALA A 31 -4.55 17.42 -6.50
CA ALA A 31 -5.21 16.91 -7.68
C ALA A 31 -6.73 16.83 -7.56
N GLY A 32 -7.30 17.31 -6.45
CA GLY A 32 -8.74 17.32 -6.23
C GLY A 32 -9.32 16.00 -5.71
N GLN A 33 -8.48 15.10 -5.22
CA GLN A 33 -8.93 13.84 -4.65
C GLN A 33 -9.26 14.00 -3.17
N SER A 34 -10.20 13.23 -2.67
CA SER A 34 -10.64 13.27 -1.26
C SER A 34 -10.18 12.07 -0.43
N ALA A 35 -9.65 11.06 -1.08
CA ALA A 35 -9.18 9.84 -0.43
C ALA A 35 -8.01 9.24 -1.20
N MET A 36 -7.19 8.45 -0.53
CA MET A 36 -6.11 7.69 -1.17
C MET A 36 -5.75 6.48 -0.32
N ALA A 37 -5.45 5.37 -0.97
CA ALA A 37 -4.90 4.19 -0.32
C ALA A 37 -3.38 4.20 -0.37
N VAL A 38 -2.74 3.65 0.65
CA VAL A 38 -1.33 3.26 0.58
C VAL A 38 -1.25 1.75 0.79
N THR A 39 -0.60 1.08 -0.16
CA THR A 39 -0.52 -0.38 -0.24
C THR A 39 0.93 -0.81 -0.42
N ASP A 40 1.74 -0.62 0.62
CA ASP A 40 3.15 -0.96 0.58
C ASP A 40 3.38 -2.46 0.50
N HIS A 41 4.52 -2.86 -0.04
CA HIS A 41 4.90 -4.27 -0.15
C HIS A 41 5.14 -4.90 1.22
N GLY A 42 4.25 -5.79 1.63
CA GLY A 42 4.42 -6.66 2.80
C GLY A 42 4.50 -5.95 4.15
N THR A 43 4.15 -4.66 4.23
CA THR A 43 4.27 -3.91 5.47
C THR A 43 3.09 -2.95 5.68
N LEU A 44 2.75 -2.74 6.95
CA LEU A 44 1.76 -1.75 7.37
C LEU A 44 2.41 -0.52 8.00
N ALA A 45 3.72 -0.37 7.85
CA ALA A 45 4.51 0.64 8.58
C ALA A 45 4.07 2.09 8.27
N SER A 46 3.55 2.34 7.07
CA SER A 46 3.10 3.68 6.67
C SER A 46 1.75 4.10 7.25
N HIS A 47 0.98 3.17 7.81
CA HIS A 47 -0.43 3.41 8.14
C HIS A 47 -0.61 4.48 9.20
N ARG A 48 0.26 4.50 10.22
CA ARG A 48 0.18 5.53 11.27
C ARG A 48 0.43 6.92 10.69
N ASP A 49 1.49 7.08 9.91
CA ASP A 49 1.82 8.36 9.30
C ASP A 49 0.74 8.80 8.31
N LEU A 50 0.17 7.84 7.58
CA LEU A 50 -0.94 8.09 6.66
C LEU A 50 -2.17 8.62 7.40
N GLN A 51 -2.52 8.01 8.52
CA GLN A 51 -3.67 8.44 9.32
C GLN A 51 -3.47 9.84 9.90
N ILE A 52 -2.28 10.13 10.42
CA ILE A 52 -1.95 11.45 10.96
C ILE A 52 -2.03 12.51 9.86
N ALA A 53 -1.41 12.26 8.72
CA ALA A 53 -1.41 13.19 7.59
C ALA A 53 -2.82 13.40 7.03
N ALA A 54 -3.61 12.34 6.93
CA ALA A 54 -4.98 12.41 6.43
C ALA A 54 -5.87 13.27 7.33
N LYS A 55 -5.74 13.10 8.63
CA LYS A 55 -6.48 13.93 9.61
C LYS A 55 -6.12 15.41 9.47
N LYS A 56 -4.82 15.68 9.31
CA LYS A 56 -4.30 17.03 9.15
C LYS A 56 -4.80 17.70 7.87
N LEU A 57 -4.91 16.93 6.78
CA LEU A 57 -5.30 17.41 5.45
C LEU A 57 -6.81 17.32 5.19
N GLY A 58 -7.57 16.70 6.07
CA GLY A 58 -9.01 16.49 5.87
C GLY A 58 -9.33 15.46 4.80
N MET A 59 -8.44 14.49 4.59
CA MET A 59 -8.61 13.43 3.60
C MET A 59 -8.96 12.11 4.27
N LYS A 60 -9.55 11.19 3.50
CA LYS A 60 -9.84 9.84 3.97
C LYS A 60 -8.67 8.92 3.65
N PRO A 61 -8.00 8.34 4.66
CA PRO A 61 -6.99 7.32 4.43
C PRO A 61 -7.67 5.98 4.19
N ILE A 62 -7.17 5.24 3.21
CA ILE A 62 -7.58 3.86 2.97
C ILE A 62 -6.35 3.00 3.28
N LEU A 63 -6.46 2.17 4.31
CA LEU A 63 -5.36 1.35 4.78
C LEU A 63 -5.34 0.05 3.99
N GLY A 64 -4.27 -0.18 3.27
CA GLY A 64 -4.12 -1.35 2.44
C GLY A 64 -2.75 -2.00 2.57
N LEU A 65 -2.58 -3.11 1.91
CA LEU A 65 -1.35 -3.90 1.91
C LEU A 65 -1.24 -4.62 0.57
N GLU A 66 -0.06 -4.58 -0.03
CA GLU A 66 0.25 -5.46 -1.15
C GLU A 66 0.87 -6.74 -0.59
N ALA A 67 0.06 -7.78 -0.50
CA ALA A 67 0.43 -9.01 0.17
C ALA A 67 1.17 -9.96 -0.78
N TYR A 68 2.09 -10.73 -0.22
CA TYR A 68 2.72 -11.84 -0.92
C TYR A 68 1.91 -13.10 -0.70
N ILE A 69 1.50 -13.74 -1.79
CA ILE A 69 0.72 -14.97 -1.71
C ILE A 69 1.58 -16.10 -2.29
N SER A 70 1.73 -17.17 -1.51
CA SER A 70 2.40 -18.37 -1.96
C SER A 70 1.61 -19.06 -3.07
N ALA A 71 2.30 -19.53 -4.08
CA ALA A 71 1.67 -20.30 -5.16
C ALA A 71 1.23 -21.70 -4.73
N THR A 72 1.73 -22.22 -3.62
CA THR A 72 1.45 -23.56 -3.10
C THR A 72 0.64 -23.55 -1.83
N ASP A 73 1.26 -23.18 -0.71
CA ASP A 73 0.57 -23.10 0.59
C ASP A 73 1.27 -22.09 1.52
N ARG A 74 0.67 -21.87 2.69
CA ARG A 74 1.18 -20.90 3.68
C ARG A 74 2.52 -21.29 4.29
N PHE A 75 2.95 -22.52 4.16
CA PHE A 75 4.22 -23.01 4.70
C PHE A 75 5.38 -22.86 3.72
N ASP A 76 5.10 -22.58 2.45
CA ASP A 76 6.13 -22.36 1.44
C ASP A 76 6.75 -20.98 1.63
N LYS A 77 7.94 -20.96 2.23
CA LYS A 77 8.68 -19.73 2.52
C LYS A 77 9.92 -19.57 1.65
N ARG A 78 9.99 -20.31 0.54
CA ARG A 78 11.12 -20.21 -0.37
C ARG A 78 11.15 -18.85 -1.04
N ASP A 79 12.35 -18.33 -1.20
CA ASP A 79 12.56 -17.14 -2.02
C ASP A 79 12.23 -17.46 -3.48
N ILE A 80 11.69 -16.48 -4.19
CA ILE A 80 11.40 -16.59 -5.62
C ILE A 80 12.60 -17.09 -6.41
N LYS A 81 13.80 -16.64 -6.06
CA LYS A 81 15.05 -17.01 -6.73
C LYS A 81 15.39 -18.49 -6.60
N ASN A 82 14.83 -19.16 -5.61
CA ASN A 82 15.12 -20.56 -5.30
C ASN A 82 13.93 -21.48 -5.64
N ARG A 83 12.93 -20.97 -6.35
CA ARG A 83 11.80 -21.79 -6.78
C ARG A 83 12.09 -22.44 -8.12
N ASP A 84 11.95 -23.75 -8.15
CA ASP A 84 12.18 -24.54 -9.36
C ASP A 84 11.05 -24.43 -10.39
N ASP A 85 9.92 -23.89 -10.00
CA ASP A 85 8.69 -23.90 -10.79
C ASP A 85 8.48 -22.65 -11.65
N ASN A 86 9.36 -21.67 -11.58
CA ASN A 86 9.24 -20.38 -12.26
C ASN A 86 7.88 -19.68 -12.04
N THR A 87 7.17 -20.06 -11.00
CA THR A 87 5.87 -19.48 -10.71
C THR A 87 6.05 -18.07 -10.15
N PRO A 88 5.51 -17.02 -10.78
CA PRO A 88 5.63 -15.69 -10.23
C PRO A 88 4.90 -15.60 -8.90
N VAL A 89 5.40 -14.78 -7.99
CA VAL A 89 4.67 -14.45 -6.76
C VAL A 89 3.43 -13.68 -7.16
N SER A 90 2.28 -14.17 -6.74
CA SER A 90 1.04 -13.44 -6.92
C SER A 90 0.88 -12.41 -5.81
N TYR A 91 0.52 -11.20 -6.18
CA TYR A 91 0.22 -10.14 -5.24
C TYR A 91 -1.28 -9.96 -5.14
N THR A 92 -1.76 -9.77 -3.93
CA THR A 92 -3.17 -9.45 -3.68
C THR A 92 -3.22 -8.21 -2.80
N HIS A 93 -4.09 -7.30 -3.15
CA HIS A 93 -4.31 -6.09 -2.38
C HIS A 93 -5.41 -6.34 -1.36
N LEU A 94 -5.09 -6.14 -0.10
CA LEU A 94 -6.04 -6.21 1.00
C LEU A 94 -6.26 -4.79 1.52
N THR A 95 -7.50 -4.35 1.47
CA THR A 95 -7.88 -3.07 2.06
C THR A 95 -8.49 -3.34 3.43
N LEU A 96 -7.88 -2.75 4.46
CA LEU A 96 -8.37 -2.90 5.81
C LEU A 96 -9.51 -1.93 6.07
N PRO A 97 -10.55 -2.35 6.85
CA PRO A 97 -11.63 -1.43 7.19
C PRO A 97 -11.09 -0.24 7.99
N THR A 98 -11.46 0.94 7.55
CA THR A 98 -11.12 2.18 8.25
C THR A 98 -12.36 2.69 8.97
N LYS A 99 -12.21 3.01 10.25
CA LYS A 99 -13.27 3.74 10.96
C LYS A 99 -13.24 5.19 10.48
N ALA A 100 -14.39 5.66 10.15
CA ALA A 100 -14.57 7.04 9.75
C ALA A 100 -14.27 7.99 10.92
#